data_7bdafd6be0ae6928339eac16bbbb0096
#
_entry.id   7bdafd6be0ae6928339eac16bbbb0096
#
_cell.length_a   1.000
_cell.length_b   1.000
_cell.length_c   1.000
_cell.angle_alpha   90.00
_cell.angle_beta   90.00
_cell.angle_gamma   90.00
#
_symmetry.space_group_name_H-M   'P 1'
#
loop_
_entity.id
_entity.type
_entity.pdbx_description
1 polymer ?
#
loop_
_entity_poly.entity_id
_entity_poly.type
_entity_poly.pdbx_seq_one_letter_code
_entity_poly.pdbx_strand_id
1 'polypeptide(L)'
;MTFVQAEMMNAKTIAGLLPFFVVSGVATAGMTTDDPYWYLNNFSQLGDRSTFAARMFNSTLILAGSCIIIVSYFAISELVATERLRRLWHDRTKSDPNHGYEIPHFAARIAVLSLLLTVSGLAFIGIGVFRYTPHHILHNVCAKGLPAVMLLLFGLLPWLAPRLSKAVMVASDLTALVCAAFWANMMLGHNTLTNVEALAGMAFLGWFIVFSRQIAAIEADRVAAQLLHAQAIEGGFEQPHDEPDQQIESRIAADR
;
A
#
# COMPACT_ATOMS: atom_id res chain seq x y z
N MET A 1 -10.67 21.78 1.50
CA MET A 1 -9.83 20.59 1.31
C MET A 1 -8.60 20.75 2.17
N THR A 2 -8.34 19.88 3.14
CA THR A 2 -7.16 19.99 4.00
C THR A 2 -5.91 19.56 3.23
N PHE A 3 -4.75 20.07 3.59
CA PHE A 3 -3.45 19.73 3.00
C PHE A 3 -3.22 18.19 2.96
N VAL A 4 -3.60 17.50 4.03
CA VAL A 4 -3.54 16.03 4.14
C VAL A 4 -4.38 15.33 3.07
N GLN A 5 -5.60 15.82 2.77
CA GLN A 5 -6.45 15.22 1.72
C GLN A 5 -5.84 15.38 0.32
N ALA A 6 -5.19 16.51 0.06
CA ALA A 6 -4.51 16.73 -1.22
C ALA A 6 -3.29 15.81 -1.38
N GLU A 7 -2.51 15.57 -0.32
CA GLU A 7 -1.36 14.66 -0.35
C GLU A 7 -1.77 13.20 -0.55
N MET A 8 -2.83 12.75 0.11
CA MET A 8 -3.31 11.37 -0.03
C MET A 8 -3.95 11.10 -1.39
N MET A 9 -4.63 12.07 -2.00
CA MET A 9 -5.05 11.97 -3.41
C MET A 9 -3.85 11.77 -4.33
N ASN A 10 -2.73 12.44 -4.07
CA ASN A 10 -1.50 12.24 -4.83
C ASN A 10 -0.91 10.84 -4.66
N ALA A 11 -0.92 10.28 -3.44
CA ALA A 11 -0.45 8.93 -3.17
C ALA A 11 -1.24 7.85 -3.92
N LYS A 12 -2.58 7.98 -3.98
CA LYS A 12 -3.47 7.10 -4.78
C LYS A 12 -3.15 7.16 -6.27
N THR A 13 -2.95 8.36 -6.79
CA THR A 13 -2.60 8.58 -8.20
C THR A 13 -1.24 7.97 -8.52
N ILE A 14 -0.24 8.18 -7.66
CA ILE A 14 1.09 7.57 -7.80
C ILE A 14 0.99 6.05 -7.82
N ALA A 15 0.28 5.45 -6.86
CA ALA A 15 0.10 4.01 -6.79
C ALA A 15 -0.61 3.43 -8.04
N GLY A 16 -1.61 4.14 -8.58
CA GLY A 16 -2.33 3.74 -9.78
C GLY A 16 -1.51 3.85 -11.07
N LEU A 17 -0.61 4.82 -11.15
CA LEU A 17 0.26 5.04 -12.31
C LEU A 17 1.54 4.19 -12.27
N LEU A 18 1.94 3.71 -11.09
CA LEU A 18 3.19 2.97 -10.90
C LEU A 18 3.35 1.77 -11.85
N PRO A 19 2.36 0.87 -12.04
CA PRO A 19 2.50 -0.26 -12.94
C PRO A 19 2.71 0.17 -14.40
N PHE A 20 1.95 1.17 -14.85
CA PHE A 20 2.11 1.70 -16.21
C PHE A 20 3.50 2.27 -16.42
N PHE A 21 4.00 3.03 -15.46
CA PHE A 21 5.34 3.60 -15.49
C PHE A 21 6.42 2.52 -15.53
N VAL A 22 6.31 1.47 -14.66
CA VAL A 22 7.30 0.39 -14.60
C VAL A 22 7.29 -0.43 -15.89
N VAL A 23 6.10 -0.83 -16.37
CA VAL A 23 5.98 -1.61 -17.61
C VAL A 23 6.52 -0.81 -18.81
N SER A 24 6.17 0.47 -18.94
CA SER A 24 6.66 1.33 -20.02
C SER A 24 8.18 1.51 -19.96
N GLY A 25 8.75 1.74 -18.78
CA GLY A 25 10.19 1.92 -18.62
C GLY A 25 10.98 0.67 -18.92
N VAL A 26 10.54 -0.50 -18.43
CA VAL A 26 11.17 -1.80 -18.73
C VAL A 26 11.02 -2.17 -20.20
N ALA A 27 9.84 -1.97 -20.79
CA ALA A 27 9.60 -2.22 -22.20
C ALA A 27 10.50 -1.33 -23.07
N THR A 28 10.62 -0.02 -22.75
CA THR A 28 11.52 0.90 -23.45
C THR A 28 12.97 0.43 -23.36
N ALA A 29 13.42 0.00 -22.18
CA ALA A 29 14.77 -0.55 -22.01
C ALA A 29 14.99 -1.79 -22.88
N GLY A 30 14.04 -2.74 -22.88
CA GLY A 30 14.10 -3.95 -23.70
C GLY A 30 14.08 -3.68 -25.21
N MET A 31 13.33 -2.65 -25.65
CA MET A 31 13.26 -2.28 -27.07
C MET A 31 14.49 -1.49 -27.57
N THR A 32 15.22 -0.84 -26.66
CA THR A 32 16.35 0.02 -26.99
C THR A 32 17.71 -0.57 -26.63
N THR A 33 17.74 -1.81 -26.12
CA THR A 33 18.99 -2.50 -25.80
C THR A 33 19.70 -2.97 -27.04
N ASP A 34 21.03 -2.90 -27.01
CA ASP A 34 21.92 -3.44 -28.08
C ASP A 34 22.14 -4.96 -27.94
N ASP A 35 21.62 -5.59 -26.90
CA ASP A 35 21.70 -7.03 -26.64
C ASP A 35 20.46 -7.75 -27.17
N PRO A 36 20.56 -8.47 -28.31
CA PRO A 36 19.40 -9.16 -28.89
C PRO A 36 18.95 -10.37 -28.06
N TYR A 37 19.74 -10.83 -27.07
CA TYR A 37 19.50 -12.02 -26.30
C TYR A 37 19.21 -11.75 -24.81
N TRP A 38 19.01 -10.49 -24.41
CA TRP A 38 18.77 -10.10 -23.01
C TRP A 38 17.65 -10.91 -22.32
N TYR A 39 16.61 -11.26 -23.08
CA TYR A 39 15.44 -12.01 -22.58
C TYR A 39 15.73 -13.47 -22.22
N LEU A 40 16.88 -14.03 -22.65
CA LEU A 40 17.28 -15.41 -22.34
C LEU A 40 17.91 -15.56 -20.94
N ASN A 41 18.31 -14.48 -20.30
CA ASN A 41 19.07 -14.51 -19.06
C ASN A 41 18.25 -13.97 -17.87
N ASN A 42 18.35 -12.68 -17.61
CA ASN A 42 17.62 -11.98 -16.53
C ASN A 42 17.49 -10.48 -16.84
N PHE A 43 16.52 -9.82 -16.21
CA PHE A 43 16.32 -8.38 -16.40
C PHE A 43 17.51 -7.53 -15.95
N SER A 44 18.31 -7.99 -15.01
CA SER A 44 19.48 -7.27 -14.54
C SER A 44 20.49 -6.95 -15.65
N GLN A 45 20.51 -7.75 -16.72
CA GLN A 45 21.37 -7.48 -17.88
C GLN A 45 20.97 -6.21 -18.62
N LEU A 46 19.69 -5.84 -18.62
CA LEU A 46 19.25 -4.55 -19.19
C LEU A 46 19.91 -3.37 -18.47
N GLY A 47 20.17 -3.50 -17.15
CA GLY A 47 20.75 -2.45 -16.31
C GLY A 47 22.27 -2.45 -16.21
N ASP A 48 22.96 -3.47 -16.75
CA ASP A 48 24.39 -3.69 -16.45
C ASP A 48 25.34 -2.82 -17.26
N ARG A 49 24.97 -2.46 -18.49
CA ARG A 49 25.80 -1.66 -19.41
C ARG A 49 25.59 -0.14 -19.19
N SER A 50 26.50 0.68 -19.79
CA SER A 50 26.39 2.16 -19.75
C SER A 50 25.58 2.71 -20.92
N THR A 51 24.55 2.01 -21.40
CA THR A 51 23.69 2.36 -22.53
C THR A 51 22.47 3.18 -22.12
N PHE A 52 21.72 3.69 -23.09
CA PHE A 52 20.43 4.33 -22.84
C PHE A 52 19.43 3.35 -22.20
N ALA A 53 19.37 2.12 -22.74
CA ALA A 53 18.53 1.05 -22.18
C ALA A 53 18.81 0.82 -20.69
N ALA A 54 20.09 0.72 -20.31
CA ALA A 54 20.48 0.52 -18.92
C ALA A 54 20.08 1.70 -18.00
N ARG A 55 20.24 2.93 -18.48
CA ARG A 55 19.78 4.12 -17.73
C ARG A 55 18.27 4.10 -17.53
N MET A 56 17.51 3.78 -18.59
CA MET A 56 16.04 3.67 -18.52
C MET A 56 15.62 2.61 -17.51
N PHE A 57 16.16 1.39 -17.59
CA PHE A 57 15.86 0.31 -16.67
C PHE A 57 16.16 0.69 -15.21
N ASN A 58 17.38 1.14 -14.95
CA ASN A 58 17.82 1.47 -13.60
C ASN A 58 17.03 2.64 -13.00
N SER A 59 16.78 3.70 -13.77
CA SER A 59 15.95 4.83 -13.32
C SER A 59 14.52 4.40 -13.03
N THR A 60 13.96 3.50 -13.84
CA THR A 60 12.62 2.96 -13.63
C THR A 60 12.54 2.23 -12.29
N LEU A 61 13.51 1.37 -11.95
CA LEU A 61 13.52 0.65 -10.67
C LEU A 61 13.74 1.59 -9.49
N ILE A 62 14.63 2.58 -9.58
CA ILE A 62 14.85 3.57 -8.53
C ILE A 62 13.57 4.36 -8.25
N LEU A 63 12.90 4.86 -9.29
CA LEU A 63 11.65 5.60 -9.14
C LEU A 63 10.53 4.70 -8.61
N ALA A 64 10.42 3.46 -9.10
CA ALA A 64 9.44 2.49 -8.61
C ALA A 64 9.61 2.22 -7.12
N GLY A 65 10.82 1.93 -6.67
CA GLY A 65 11.13 1.71 -5.26
C GLY A 65 10.84 2.94 -4.39
N SER A 66 11.16 4.14 -4.89
CA SER A 66 10.83 5.40 -4.21
C SER A 66 9.32 5.60 -4.08
N CYS A 67 8.55 5.34 -5.15
CA CYS A 67 7.08 5.40 -5.11
C CYS A 67 6.49 4.38 -4.12
N ILE A 68 7.03 3.15 -4.10
CA ILE A 68 6.60 2.11 -3.14
C ILE A 68 6.81 2.60 -1.71
N ILE A 69 7.96 3.19 -1.36
CA ILE A 69 8.25 3.72 -0.02
C ILE A 69 7.27 4.84 0.35
N ILE A 70 7.06 5.80 -0.55
CA ILE A 70 6.15 6.93 -0.32
C ILE A 70 4.72 6.44 -0.07
N VAL A 71 4.19 5.61 -0.97
CA VAL A 71 2.81 5.08 -0.85
C VAL A 71 2.67 4.22 0.41
N SER A 72 3.71 3.45 0.76
CA SER A 72 3.72 2.64 1.98
C SER A 72 3.68 3.49 3.24
N TYR A 73 4.41 4.61 3.27
CA TYR A 73 4.35 5.55 4.37
C TYR A 73 2.93 6.08 4.61
N PHE A 74 2.24 6.51 3.55
CA PHE A 74 0.84 6.95 3.66
C PHE A 74 -0.09 5.83 4.09
N ALA A 75 0.09 4.62 3.55
CA ALA A 75 -0.70 3.45 3.93
C ALA A 75 -0.58 3.13 5.43
N ILE A 76 0.65 3.12 5.94
CA ILE A 76 0.91 2.88 7.36
C ILE A 76 0.32 4.00 8.23
N SER A 77 0.48 5.26 7.83
CA SER A 77 -0.09 6.41 8.54
C SER A 77 -1.60 6.31 8.64
N GLU A 78 -2.28 5.87 7.57
CA GLU A 78 -3.74 5.70 7.54
C GLU A 78 -4.20 4.55 8.46
N LEU A 79 -3.51 3.41 8.44
CA LEU A 79 -3.82 2.30 9.34
C LEU A 79 -3.68 2.70 10.82
N VAL A 80 -2.64 3.48 11.14
CA VAL A 80 -2.43 4.01 12.51
C VAL A 80 -3.52 5.01 12.88
N ALA A 81 -3.87 5.94 11.99
CA ALA A 81 -4.90 6.95 12.23
C ALA A 81 -6.27 6.30 12.47
N THR A 82 -6.64 5.31 11.64
CA THR A 82 -7.89 4.56 11.77
C THR A 82 -7.97 3.80 13.10
N GLU A 83 -6.89 3.15 13.51
CA GLU A 83 -6.85 2.42 14.78
C GLU A 83 -6.92 3.38 15.99
N ARG A 84 -6.22 4.54 15.94
CA ARG A 84 -6.31 5.56 16.99
C ARG A 84 -7.72 6.10 17.15
N LEU A 85 -8.38 6.43 16.04
CA LEU A 85 -9.75 6.92 16.04
C LEU A 85 -10.70 5.89 16.67
N ARG A 86 -10.57 4.63 16.28
CA ARG A 86 -11.37 3.52 16.82
C ARG A 86 -11.22 3.36 18.34
N ARG A 87 -10.00 3.47 18.87
CA ARG A 87 -9.76 3.43 20.32
C ARG A 87 -10.43 4.59 21.03
N LEU A 88 -10.33 5.82 20.48
CA LEU A 88 -10.97 6.99 21.05
C LEU A 88 -12.51 6.86 21.10
N TRP A 89 -13.10 6.24 20.08
CA TRP A 89 -14.55 6.00 20.05
C TRP A 89 -14.98 4.93 21.06
N HIS A 90 -14.18 3.88 21.19
CA HIS A 90 -14.44 2.83 22.16
C HIS A 90 -14.39 3.35 23.61
N ASP A 91 -13.42 4.19 23.95
CA ASP A 91 -13.32 4.79 25.28
C ASP A 91 -14.53 5.67 25.65
N ARG A 92 -15.18 6.28 24.65
CA ARG A 92 -16.39 7.09 24.87
C ARG A 92 -17.66 6.27 25.03
N THR A 93 -17.73 5.09 24.42
CA THR A 93 -18.92 4.22 24.38
C THR A 93 -18.85 3.06 25.39
N LYS A 94 -18.23 3.24 26.53
CA LYS A 94 -17.97 2.23 27.59
C LYS A 94 -19.15 1.34 28.03
N SER A 95 -20.28 1.36 27.32
CA SER A 95 -21.52 0.65 27.68
C SER A 95 -21.56 -0.83 27.22
N ASP A 96 -20.62 -1.30 26.37
CA ASP A 96 -20.66 -2.67 25.87
C ASP A 96 -19.30 -3.36 25.99
N PRO A 97 -19.12 -4.23 27.02
CA PRO A 97 -17.87 -4.97 27.24
C PRO A 97 -17.51 -5.95 26.10
N ASN A 98 -18.47 -6.27 25.20
CA ASN A 98 -18.26 -7.24 24.12
C ASN A 98 -17.78 -6.61 22.79
N HIS A 99 -17.74 -5.28 22.64
CA HIS A 99 -17.32 -4.61 21.40
C HIS A 99 -15.83 -4.24 21.34
N GLY A 100 -15.03 -4.60 22.32
CA GLY A 100 -13.63 -4.25 22.45
C GLY A 100 -12.66 -5.23 21.79
N TYR A 101 -12.71 -5.42 20.46
CA TYR A 101 -11.67 -6.19 19.78
C TYR A 101 -10.43 -5.30 19.51
N GLU A 102 -9.58 -5.16 20.52
CA GLU A 102 -8.26 -4.56 20.33
C GLU A 102 -7.35 -5.53 19.56
N ILE A 103 -6.60 -5.01 18.58
CA ILE A 103 -5.57 -5.82 17.92
C ILE A 103 -4.38 -5.92 18.88
N PRO A 104 -4.09 -7.14 19.42
CA PRO A 104 -2.97 -7.30 20.32
C PRO A 104 -1.64 -6.97 19.60
N HIS A 105 -0.74 -6.28 20.28
CA HIS A 105 0.56 -5.87 19.76
C HIS A 105 0.50 -5.04 18.47
N PHE A 106 -0.52 -4.21 18.28
CA PHE A 106 -0.74 -3.42 17.06
C PHE A 106 0.51 -2.64 16.63
N ALA A 107 1.19 -1.95 17.55
CA ALA A 107 2.39 -1.19 17.25
C ALA A 107 3.52 -2.05 16.64
N ALA A 108 3.75 -3.24 17.20
CA ALA A 108 4.75 -4.18 16.67
C ALA A 108 4.37 -4.70 15.29
N ARG A 109 3.10 -5.05 15.08
CA ARG A 109 2.59 -5.50 13.77
C ARG A 109 2.76 -4.45 12.69
N ILE A 110 2.40 -3.21 12.99
CA ILE A 110 2.55 -2.07 12.06
C ILE A 110 4.04 -1.77 11.81
N ALA A 111 4.90 -1.86 12.81
CA ALA A 111 6.35 -1.69 12.63
C ALA A 111 6.93 -2.75 11.69
N VAL A 112 6.54 -4.01 11.84
CA VAL A 112 6.97 -5.09 10.93
C VAL A 112 6.43 -4.87 9.52
N LEU A 113 5.15 -4.51 9.37
CA LEU A 113 4.57 -4.20 8.05
C LEU A 113 5.30 -3.04 7.36
N SER A 114 5.55 -1.95 8.09
CA SER A 114 6.31 -0.80 7.60
C SER A 114 7.72 -1.19 7.17
N LEU A 115 8.40 -2.01 7.98
CA LEU A 115 9.74 -2.50 7.67
C LEU A 115 9.75 -3.32 6.38
N LEU A 116 8.85 -4.29 6.22
CA LEU A 116 8.78 -5.14 5.04
C LEU A 116 8.49 -4.35 3.76
N LEU A 117 7.55 -3.41 3.80
CA LEU A 117 7.25 -2.53 2.67
C LEU A 117 8.43 -1.61 2.32
N THR A 118 9.08 -1.03 3.33
CA THR A 118 10.25 -0.15 3.13
C THR A 118 11.42 -0.94 2.55
N VAL A 119 11.71 -2.12 3.08
CA VAL A 119 12.80 -2.99 2.58
C VAL A 119 12.50 -3.44 1.15
N SER A 120 11.23 -3.72 0.80
CA SER A 120 10.85 -4.03 -0.59
C SER A 120 11.18 -2.85 -1.52
N GLY A 121 10.82 -1.63 -1.16
CA GLY A 121 11.14 -0.43 -1.95
C GLY A 121 12.64 -0.18 -2.05
N LEU A 122 13.40 -0.33 -0.95
CA LEU A 122 14.85 -0.21 -0.93
C LEU A 122 15.53 -1.30 -1.80
N ALA A 123 14.99 -2.51 -1.84
CA ALA A 123 15.50 -3.57 -2.70
C ALA A 123 15.34 -3.20 -4.20
N PHE A 124 14.18 -2.64 -4.61
CA PHE A 124 14.01 -2.11 -5.97
C PHE A 124 15.04 -1.01 -6.29
N ILE A 125 15.22 -0.04 -5.38
CA ILE A 125 16.23 1.02 -5.52
C ILE A 125 17.63 0.39 -5.63
N GLY A 126 17.95 -0.57 -4.78
CA GLY A 126 19.24 -1.24 -4.76
C GLY A 126 19.54 -1.99 -6.06
N ILE A 127 18.56 -2.68 -6.66
CA ILE A 127 18.73 -3.33 -7.98
C ILE A 127 19.07 -2.28 -9.06
N GLY A 128 18.40 -1.13 -9.02
CA GLY A 128 18.66 -0.05 -10.00
C GLY A 128 19.98 0.71 -9.76
N VAL A 129 20.43 0.85 -8.52
CA VAL A 129 21.66 1.57 -8.16
C VAL A 129 22.90 0.68 -8.33
N PHE A 130 22.83 -0.56 -7.85
CA PHE A 130 23.94 -1.50 -7.88
C PHE A 130 23.90 -2.33 -9.15
N ARG A 131 24.59 -1.89 -10.21
CA ARG A 131 24.70 -2.67 -11.44
C ARG A 131 25.39 -4.01 -11.17
N TYR A 132 24.98 -5.06 -11.90
CA TYR A 132 25.43 -6.43 -11.64
C TYR A 132 26.96 -6.59 -11.72
N THR A 133 27.58 -6.17 -12.82
CA THR A 133 29.03 -6.38 -13.04
C THR A 133 29.91 -5.67 -12.00
N PRO A 134 29.75 -4.34 -11.72
CA PRO A 134 30.61 -3.68 -10.74
C PRO A 134 30.27 -4.00 -9.27
N HIS A 135 29.03 -4.37 -8.97
CA HIS A 135 28.55 -4.53 -7.58
C HIS A 135 27.75 -5.82 -7.38
N HIS A 136 28.22 -6.96 -7.92
CA HIS A 136 27.47 -8.22 -7.97
C HIS A 136 26.95 -8.70 -6.61
N ILE A 137 27.68 -8.47 -5.51
CA ILE A 137 27.25 -8.88 -4.15
C ILE A 137 26.03 -8.05 -3.73
N LEU A 138 26.14 -6.72 -3.78
CA LEU A 138 25.05 -5.81 -3.37
C LEU A 138 23.82 -5.98 -4.27
N HIS A 139 24.04 -6.10 -5.59
CA HIS A 139 22.96 -6.39 -6.54
C HIS A 139 22.23 -7.69 -6.19
N ASN A 140 22.98 -8.78 -5.97
CA ASN A 140 22.39 -10.08 -5.62
C ASN A 140 21.66 -10.06 -4.27
N VAL A 141 22.16 -9.32 -3.28
CA VAL A 141 21.47 -9.15 -1.99
C VAL A 141 20.10 -8.49 -2.21
N CYS A 142 20.04 -7.43 -3.01
CA CYS A 142 18.78 -6.76 -3.32
C CYS A 142 17.86 -7.64 -4.19
N ALA A 143 18.38 -8.21 -5.27
CA ALA A 143 17.60 -8.97 -6.23
C ALA A 143 17.05 -10.29 -5.66
N LYS A 144 17.84 -11.02 -4.86
CA LYS A 144 17.39 -12.25 -4.20
C LYS A 144 16.67 -11.99 -2.87
N GLY A 145 16.99 -10.88 -2.21
CA GLY A 145 16.30 -10.44 -1.00
C GLY A 145 14.86 -10.01 -1.25
N LEU A 146 14.59 -9.39 -2.39
CA LEU A 146 13.26 -8.89 -2.75
C LEU A 146 12.16 -9.99 -2.73
N PRO A 147 12.31 -11.13 -3.43
CA PRO A 147 11.34 -12.22 -3.34
C PRO A 147 11.16 -12.77 -1.92
N ALA A 148 12.23 -12.87 -1.13
CA ALA A 148 12.16 -13.36 0.25
C ALA A 148 11.33 -12.39 1.12
N VAL A 149 11.56 -11.09 1.01
CA VAL A 149 10.80 -10.06 1.73
C VAL A 149 9.33 -10.07 1.30
N MET A 150 9.05 -10.24 0.00
CA MET A 150 7.68 -10.34 -0.50
C MET A 150 6.96 -11.58 0.03
N LEU A 151 7.61 -12.74 0.07
CA LEU A 151 7.02 -13.95 0.65
C LEU A 151 6.71 -13.77 2.13
N LEU A 152 7.61 -13.14 2.89
CA LEU A 152 7.36 -12.79 4.29
C LEU A 152 6.18 -11.81 4.42
N LEU A 153 6.12 -10.78 3.57
CA LEU A 153 5.02 -9.81 3.56
C LEU A 153 3.69 -10.51 3.33
N PHE A 154 3.56 -11.33 2.28
CA PHE A 154 2.32 -12.01 1.94
C PHE A 154 1.92 -13.05 3.01
N GLY A 155 2.87 -13.85 3.49
CA GLY A 155 2.61 -14.86 4.51
C GLY A 155 2.23 -14.29 5.87
N LEU A 156 2.78 -13.13 6.24
CA LEU A 156 2.50 -12.48 7.51
C LEU A 156 1.33 -11.48 7.43
N LEU A 157 0.89 -11.06 6.24
CA LEU A 157 -0.11 -10.02 6.06
C LEU A 157 -1.41 -10.25 6.85
N PRO A 158 -1.99 -11.47 6.91
CA PRO A 158 -3.18 -11.74 7.70
C PRO A 158 -2.99 -11.46 9.20
N TRP A 159 -1.77 -11.68 9.70
CA TRP A 159 -1.43 -11.36 11.08
C TRP A 159 -1.07 -9.89 11.29
N LEU A 160 -0.34 -9.28 10.33
CA LEU A 160 0.11 -7.89 10.42
C LEU A 160 -1.05 -6.90 10.34
N ALA A 161 -1.98 -7.12 9.43
CA ALA A 161 -3.09 -6.23 9.14
C ALA A 161 -4.42 -7.01 9.00
N PRO A 162 -4.94 -7.64 10.07
CA PRO A 162 -6.09 -8.55 10.02
C PRO A 162 -7.41 -7.87 9.59
N ARG A 163 -7.44 -6.54 9.57
CA ARG A 163 -8.61 -5.74 9.17
C ARG A 163 -8.62 -5.35 7.70
N LEU A 164 -7.59 -5.71 6.94
CA LEU A 164 -7.64 -5.55 5.49
C LEU A 164 -8.70 -6.48 4.89
N SER A 165 -9.25 -6.08 3.76
CA SER A 165 -10.32 -6.84 3.10
C SER A 165 -9.85 -8.24 2.67
N LYS A 166 -10.81 -9.14 2.55
CA LYS A 166 -10.57 -10.48 1.97
C LYS A 166 -9.95 -10.40 0.58
N ALA A 167 -10.28 -9.35 -0.19
CA ALA A 167 -9.71 -9.13 -1.52
C ALA A 167 -8.19 -8.96 -1.49
N VAL A 168 -7.65 -8.20 -0.52
CA VAL A 168 -6.20 -8.04 -0.35
C VAL A 168 -5.55 -9.35 0.08
N MET A 169 -6.17 -10.11 0.98
CA MET A 169 -5.67 -11.41 1.42
C MET A 169 -5.61 -12.41 0.26
N VAL A 170 -6.69 -12.53 -0.49
CA VAL A 170 -6.75 -13.41 -1.68
C VAL A 170 -5.75 -12.95 -2.75
N ALA A 171 -5.60 -11.64 -2.98
CA ALA A 171 -4.60 -11.12 -3.90
C ALA A 171 -3.17 -11.47 -3.45
N SER A 172 -2.89 -11.44 -2.14
CA SER A 172 -1.58 -11.83 -1.57
C SER A 172 -1.30 -13.31 -1.78
N ASP A 173 -2.26 -14.17 -1.44
CA ASP A 173 -2.14 -15.62 -1.61
C ASP A 173 -1.97 -15.98 -3.09
N LEU A 174 -2.77 -15.38 -3.98
CA LEU A 174 -2.69 -15.60 -5.41
C LEU A 174 -1.33 -15.14 -5.97
N THR A 175 -0.85 -13.97 -5.57
CA THR A 175 0.46 -13.46 -5.98
C THR A 175 1.58 -14.41 -5.54
N ALA A 176 1.57 -14.85 -4.29
CA ALA A 176 2.55 -15.80 -3.76
C ALA A 176 2.50 -17.14 -4.53
N LEU A 177 1.30 -17.67 -4.77
CA LEU A 177 1.09 -18.95 -5.49
C LEU A 177 1.60 -18.85 -6.93
N VAL A 178 1.24 -17.79 -7.66
CA VAL A 178 1.67 -17.56 -9.05
C VAL A 178 3.19 -17.45 -9.11
N CYS A 179 3.82 -16.67 -8.23
CA CYS A 179 5.28 -16.56 -8.18
C CYS A 179 5.95 -17.92 -7.87
N ALA A 180 5.42 -18.68 -6.91
CA ALA A 180 5.94 -19.99 -6.57
C ALA A 180 5.80 -21.00 -7.72
N ALA A 181 4.66 -21.02 -8.42
CA ALA A 181 4.43 -21.88 -9.56
C ALA A 181 5.39 -21.60 -10.72
N PHE A 182 5.62 -20.31 -11.03
CA PHE A 182 6.58 -19.93 -12.08
C PHE A 182 8.03 -20.22 -11.68
N TRP A 183 8.38 -20.02 -10.43
CA TRP A 183 9.69 -20.40 -9.90
C TRP A 183 9.91 -21.91 -10.02
N ALA A 184 8.95 -22.72 -9.60
CA ALA A 184 9.02 -24.17 -9.75
C ALA A 184 9.14 -24.60 -11.22
N ASN A 185 8.37 -23.98 -12.11
CA ASN A 185 8.42 -24.26 -13.55
C ASN A 185 9.78 -23.90 -14.16
N MET A 186 10.43 -22.84 -13.68
CA MET A 186 11.81 -22.49 -14.05
C MET A 186 12.81 -23.55 -13.57
N MET A 187 12.68 -24.03 -12.32
CA MET A 187 13.55 -25.07 -11.77
C MET A 187 13.43 -26.41 -12.54
N LEU A 188 12.29 -26.66 -13.18
CA LEU A 188 12.07 -27.80 -14.07
C LEU A 188 12.61 -27.58 -15.52
N GLY A 189 13.22 -26.43 -15.77
CA GLY A 189 13.81 -26.11 -17.09
C GLY A 189 12.81 -25.66 -18.16
N HIS A 190 11.56 -25.37 -17.78
CA HIS A 190 10.51 -24.95 -18.74
C HIS A 190 10.40 -23.43 -18.91
N ASN A 191 11.13 -22.65 -18.10
CA ASN A 191 11.05 -21.19 -18.13
C ASN A 191 12.42 -20.54 -17.92
N THR A 192 12.57 -19.28 -18.38
CA THR A 192 13.75 -18.46 -18.13
C THR A 192 13.59 -17.66 -16.82
N LEU A 193 14.71 -17.26 -16.24
CA LEU A 193 14.71 -16.38 -15.06
C LEU A 193 14.02 -15.04 -15.38
N THR A 194 14.26 -14.49 -16.60
CA THR A 194 13.61 -13.26 -17.09
C THR A 194 12.09 -13.35 -17.03
N ASN A 195 11.49 -14.48 -17.45
CA ASN A 195 10.05 -14.66 -17.42
C ASN A 195 9.52 -14.72 -15.98
N VAL A 196 10.26 -15.35 -15.05
CA VAL A 196 9.91 -15.40 -13.63
C VAL A 196 9.96 -14.01 -13.01
N GLU A 197 11.02 -13.25 -13.29
CA GLU A 197 11.18 -11.87 -12.79
C GLU A 197 10.08 -10.94 -13.33
N ALA A 198 9.74 -11.05 -14.64
CA ALA A 198 8.68 -10.27 -15.27
C ALA A 198 7.33 -10.53 -14.63
N LEU A 199 6.97 -11.81 -14.46
CA LEU A 199 5.71 -12.19 -13.89
C LEU A 199 5.62 -11.81 -12.41
N ALA A 200 6.67 -12.08 -11.63
CA ALA A 200 6.73 -11.70 -10.22
C ALA A 200 6.60 -10.18 -10.04
N GLY A 201 7.28 -9.39 -10.88
CA GLY A 201 7.17 -7.94 -10.89
C GLY A 201 5.75 -7.47 -11.22
N MET A 202 5.11 -8.01 -12.26
CA MET A 202 3.74 -7.67 -12.62
C MET A 202 2.73 -8.10 -11.54
N ALA A 203 2.88 -9.29 -10.99
CA ALA A 203 2.02 -9.80 -9.93
C ALA A 203 2.14 -8.93 -8.66
N PHE A 204 3.34 -8.52 -8.29
CA PHE A 204 3.57 -7.60 -7.18
C PHE A 204 2.92 -6.22 -7.44
N LEU A 205 3.10 -5.66 -8.62
CA LEU A 205 2.49 -4.38 -9.00
C LEU A 205 0.96 -4.46 -8.97
N GLY A 206 0.40 -5.56 -9.46
CA GLY A 206 -1.04 -5.83 -9.39
C GLY A 206 -1.54 -5.91 -7.93
N TRP A 207 -0.83 -6.63 -7.09
CA TRP A 207 -1.11 -6.68 -5.65
C TRP A 207 -1.01 -5.29 -5.01
N PHE A 208 0.02 -4.52 -5.34
CA PHE A 208 0.22 -3.19 -4.79
C PHE A 208 -0.90 -2.21 -5.14
N ILE A 209 -1.52 -2.35 -6.34
CA ILE A 209 -2.74 -1.61 -6.71
C ILE A 209 -3.90 -2.00 -5.78
N VAL A 210 -4.13 -3.31 -5.59
CA VAL A 210 -5.25 -3.79 -4.74
C VAL A 210 -5.05 -3.30 -3.31
N PHE A 211 -3.84 -3.41 -2.77
CA PHE A 211 -3.48 -2.91 -1.44
C PHE A 211 -3.72 -1.39 -1.30
N SER A 212 -3.19 -0.59 -2.23
CA SER A 212 -3.31 0.88 -2.17
C SER A 212 -4.76 1.35 -2.34
N ARG A 213 -5.57 0.67 -3.16
CA ARG A 213 -7.02 0.94 -3.28
C ARG A 213 -7.76 0.64 -1.99
N GLN A 214 -7.41 -0.44 -1.30
CA GLN A 214 -8.01 -0.76 0.00
C GLN A 214 -7.68 0.31 1.05
N ILE A 215 -6.44 0.77 1.11
CA ILE A 215 -6.04 1.86 2.02
C ILE A 215 -6.84 3.13 1.70
N ALA A 216 -7.02 3.43 0.42
CA ALA A 216 -7.82 4.55 -0.03
C ALA A 216 -9.31 4.46 0.39
N ALA A 217 -9.89 3.25 0.39
CA ALA A 217 -11.24 3.03 0.88
C ALA A 217 -11.33 3.23 2.40
N ILE A 218 -10.38 2.70 3.17
CA ILE A 218 -10.30 2.89 4.63
C ILE A 218 -10.23 4.39 4.98
N GLU A 219 -9.42 5.16 4.24
CA GLU A 219 -9.34 6.61 4.42
C GLU A 219 -10.69 7.30 4.13
N ALA A 220 -11.33 6.95 3.01
CA ALA A 220 -12.62 7.55 2.65
C ALA A 220 -13.68 7.29 3.73
N ASP A 221 -13.76 6.06 4.24
CA ASP A 221 -14.66 5.68 5.33
C ASP A 221 -14.38 6.46 6.62
N ARG A 222 -13.09 6.63 6.96
CA ARG A 222 -12.67 7.41 8.13
C ARG A 222 -13.06 8.88 8.01
N VAL A 223 -12.80 9.48 6.87
CA VAL A 223 -13.13 10.90 6.62
C VAL A 223 -14.64 11.10 6.63
N ALA A 224 -15.42 10.21 6.01
CA ALA A 224 -16.87 10.26 6.03
C ALA A 224 -17.42 10.18 7.46
N ALA A 225 -16.92 9.25 8.28
CA ALA A 225 -17.31 9.12 9.68
C ALA A 225 -16.99 10.39 10.51
N GLN A 226 -15.85 11.03 10.27
CA GLN A 226 -15.48 12.28 10.93
C GLN A 226 -16.41 13.44 10.54
N LEU A 227 -16.76 13.55 9.25
CA LEU A 227 -17.68 14.59 8.77
C LEU A 227 -19.08 14.43 9.35
N LEU A 228 -19.63 13.20 9.35
CA LEU A 228 -20.92 12.91 9.94
C LEU A 228 -20.95 13.25 11.43
N HIS A 229 -19.86 12.95 12.15
CA HIS A 229 -19.77 13.29 13.57
C HIS A 229 -19.71 14.80 13.81
N ALA A 230 -18.96 15.54 12.99
CA ALA A 230 -18.91 17.01 13.06
C ALA A 230 -20.29 17.62 12.81
N GLN A 231 -21.02 17.18 11.77
CA GLN A 231 -22.37 17.62 11.46
C GLN A 231 -23.36 17.33 12.60
N ALA A 232 -23.25 16.15 13.23
CA ALA A 232 -24.12 15.82 14.37
C ALA A 232 -23.87 16.72 15.58
N ILE A 233 -22.64 17.18 15.79
CA ILE A 233 -22.33 18.15 16.85
C ILE A 233 -22.89 19.52 16.50
N GLU A 234 -22.68 20.01 15.28
CA GLU A 234 -23.19 21.30 14.82
C GLU A 234 -24.72 21.34 14.85
N GLY A 235 -25.39 20.32 14.32
CA GLY A 235 -26.85 20.23 14.34
C GLY A 235 -27.45 20.07 15.76
N GLY A 236 -26.68 19.55 16.71
CA GLY A 236 -27.08 19.49 18.13
C GLY A 236 -26.98 20.83 18.88
N PHE A 237 -26.18 21.76 18.35
CA PHE A 237 -26.14 23.16 18.86
C PHE A 237 -27.20 24.06 18.23
N GLU A 238 -27.80 23.68 17.13
CA GLU A 238 -28.90 24.41 16.45
C GLU A 238 -30.29 23.95 16.92
N GLN A 239 -30.42 23.08 17.92
CA GLN A 239 -31.75 22.94 18.55
C GLN A 239 -32.06 24.26 19.25
N PRO A 240 -33.08 25.02 18.77
CA PRO A 240 -33.49 26.23 19.44
C PRO A 240 -33.94 25.86 20.83
N HIS A 241 -33.26 26.44 21.80
CA HIS A 241 -33.80 26.57 23.15
C HIS A 241 -34.94 27.60 23.12
N ASP A 242 -35.92 27.36 22.25
CA ASP A 242 -37.07 28.22 22.15
C ASP A 242 -38.34 27.38 22.29
N GLU A 243 -39.02 27.75 23.35
CA GLU A 243 -40.40 27.51 23.69
C GLU A 243 -40.76 26.36 24.66
N PRO A 244 -40.33 26.43 25.93
CA PRO A 244 -41.29 26.07 27.00
C PRO A 244 -42.02 27.31 27.58
N ASP A 245 -41.50 28.55 27.46
CA ASP A 245 -42.06 29.69 28.21
C ASP A 245 -43.32 30.29 27.57
N GLN A 246 -43.48 30.30 26.25
CA GLN A 246 -44.65 30.84 25.62
C GLN A 246 -45.92 29.97 25.79
N GLN A 247 -45.78 28.64 25.91
CA GLN A 247 -46.95 27.78 26.19
C GLN A 247 -47.38 27.83 27.62
N ILE A 248 -46.48 28.12 28.55
CA ILE A 248 -46.82 28.26 29.99
C ILE A 248 -47.53 29.60 30.19
N GLU A 249 -47.08 30.70 29.60
CA GLU A 249 -47.73 32.01 29.73
C GLU A 249 -49.11 32.03 29.05
N SER A 250 -49.28 31.37 27.90
CA SER A 250 -50.60 31.27 27.25
C SER A 250 -51.64 30.46 28.06
N ARG A 251 -51.19 29.43 28.81
CA ARG A 251 -52.06 28.68 29.72
C ARG A 251 -52.47 29.47 30.98
N ILE A 252 -51.53 30.24 31.54
CA ILE A 252 -51.81 31.10 32.68
C ILE A 252 -52.76 32.27 32.32
N ALA A 253 -52.70 32.76 31.07
CA ALA A 253 -53.58 33.81 30.61
C ALA A 253 -55.00 33.30 30.25
N ALA A 254 -55.21 32.03 29.97
CA ALA A 254 -56.48 31.39 29.69
C ALA A 254 -57.31 31.02 30.94
N ASP A 255 -56.67 30.94 32.12
CA ASP A 255 -57.29 30.60 33.39
C ASP A 255 -57.65 31.82 34.28
N ARG A 256 -57.54 33.02 33.74
CA ARG A 256 -58.03 34.26 34.37
C ARG A 256 -59.23 34.86 33.62
#